data_90bd64d012f6bd5c83b044acabd010b1
#
_entry.id   90bd64d012f6bd5c83b044acabd010b1
#
_cell.length_a   1.000
_cell.length_b   1.000
_cell.length_c   1.000
_cell.angle_alpha   90.00
_cell.angle_beta   90.00
_cell.angle_gamma   90.00
#
_symmetry.space_group_name_H-M   'P 1'
#
loop_
_entity.id
_entity.type
_entity.pdbx_description
1 polymer ?
#
loop_
_entity_poly.entity_id
_entity_poly.type
_entity_poly.pdbx_seq_one_letter_code
_entity_poly.pdbx_strand_id
1 'polypeptide(L)'
;MFFYEPLSATACVSVLLYLAFLIGMNELSRLNKWVGAVIFIALPVILTVFVWPHTAVEGTGAGTWFQWVKTYSCLAGAILGWLIVYFPAFQKKCIVCIPPIIFAINILEACIRDFQLTGVNGIVDGYMVVGGPWNVMNGIAGILNAICICGFFGIIVSRGKKKDYVWPDQLWFWIIGYDLWNFAYTYNSVSDRSMYCGLVLLAACTIPAFFIKRGAYAQHRVRTLAVNMIVTMTIPWFFLHPAFVVHSTNNPAAHMTISVIALIFNACVFIYQAYTIFGKKRNPFKQELYIDNPRFRRVYLES
;
A
#
# COMPACT_ATOMS: atom_id res chain seq x y z
N MET A 1 -20.38 -1.59 16.81
CA MET A 1 -19.05 -0.96 16.88
C MET A 1 -18.98 0.21 15.91
N PHE A 2 -17.89 1.02 15.92
CA PHE A 2 -17.88 2.27 15.12
C PHE A 2 -17.55 2.03 13.64
N PHE A 3 -16.48 1.31 13.33
CA PHE A 3 -16.07 1.02 11.94
C PHE A 3 -16.61 -0.31 11.42
N TYR A 4 -16.59 -1.34 12.23
CA TYR A 4 -16.96 -2.70 11.83
C TYR A 4 -18.01 -3.26 12.77
N GLU A 5 -18.83 -4.16 12.26
CA GLU A 5 -19.73 -4.98 13.08
C GLU A 5 -18.93 -5.93 14.00
N PRO A 6 -19.57 -6.53 15.02
CA PRO A 6 -18.90 -7.50 15.86
C PRO A 6 -18.37 -8.68 15.02
N LEU A 7 -17.08 -8.97 15.16
CA LEU A 7 -16.45 -10.08 14.44
C LEU A 7 -16.83 -11.41 15.08
N SER A 8 -17.15 -12.40 14.24
CA SER A 8 -17.21 -13.79 14.69
C SER A 8 -15.82 -14.31 15.08
N ALA A 9 -15.74 -15.35 15.89
CA ALA A 9 -14.46 -15.96 16.25
C ALA A 9 -13.68 -16.44 15.00
N THR A 10 -14.39 -17.00 14.03
CA THR A 10 -13.80 -17.44 12.75
C THR A 10 -13.28 -16.28 11.93
N ALA A 11 -13.99 -15.15 11.86
CA ALA A 11 -13.51 -13.94 11.20
C ALA A 11 -12.27 -13.36 11.89
N CYS A 12 -12.23 -13.31 13.23
CA CYS A 12 -11.04 -12.89 13.97
C CYS A 12 -9.81 -13.75 13.63
N VAL A 13 -9.97 -15.07 13.67
CA VAL A 13 -8.90 -16.01 13.32
C VAL A 13 -8.46 -15.81 11.87
N SER A 14 -9.40 -15.68 10.93
CA SER A 14 -9.10 -15.44 9.51
C SER A 14 -8.31 -14.15 9.28
N VAL A 15 -8.69 -13.05 9.94
CA VAL A 15 -7.98 -11.76 9.89
C VAL A 15 -6.54 -11.91 10.36
N LEU A 16 -6.32 -12.57 11.50
CA LEU A 16 -4.97 -12.79 12.04
C LEU A 16 -4.13 -13.71 11.16
N LEU A 17 -4.73 -14.80 10.65
CA LEU A 17 -4.04 -15.71 9.75
C LEU A 17 -3.68 -15.03 8.42
N TYR A 18 -4.57 -14.20 7.88
CA TYR A 18 -4.30 -13.45 6.66
C TYR A 18 -3.19 -12.42 6.85
N LEU A 19 -3.17 -11.71 7.99
CA LEU A 19 -2.07 -10.82 8.37
C LEU A 19 -0.74 -11.58 8.43
N ALA A 20 -0.72 -12.71 9.14
CA ALA A 20 0.47 -13.55 9.27
C ALA A 20 0.94 -14.10 7.91
N PHE A 21 -0.01 -14.49 7.04
CA PHE A 21 0.26 -14.95 5.68
C PHE A 21 0.94 -13.85 4.85
N LEU A 22 0.38 -12.63 4.82
CA LEU A 22 0.97 -11.53 4.05
C LEU A 22 2.37 -11.15 4.55
N ILE A 23 2.57 -11.06 5.87
CA ILE A 23 3.91 -10.82 6.46
C ILE A 23 4.84 -11.98 6.13
N GLY A 24 4.38 -13.23 6.26
CA GLY A 24 5.16 -14.40 5.94
C GLY A 24 5.62 -14.44 4.48
N MET A 25 4.72 -14.19 3.53
CA MET A 25 5.03 -14.14 2.10
C MET A 25 6.00 -12.99 1.76
N ASN A 26 5.84 -11.83 2.39
CA ASN A 26 6.79 -10.73 2.27
C ASN A 26 8.19 -11.14 2.76
N GLU A 27 8.30 -11.74 3.93
CA GLU A 27 9.59 -12.19 4.48
C GLU A 27 10.20 -13.34 3.68
N LEU A 28 9.40 -14.30 3.21
CA LEU A 28 9.85 -15.38 2.32
C LEU A 28 10.47 -14.80 1.03
N SER A 29 9.84 -13.79 0.43
CA SER A 29 10.36 -13.14 -0.78
C SER A 29 11.71 -12.42 -0.58
N ARG A 30 12.13 -12.18 0.69
CA ARG A 30 13.39 -11.55 1.09
C ARG A 30 14.51 -12.56 1.36
N LEU A 31 14.22 -13.87 1.42
CA LEU A 31 15.23 -14.87 1.74
C LEU A 31 16.31 -14.94 0.66
N ASN A 32 15.90 -15.03 -0.59
CA ASN A 32 16.81 -15.03 -1.72
C ASN A 32 16.09 -14.67 -3.04
N LYS A 33 16.89 -14.45 -4.10
CA LYS A 33 16.36 -14.04 -5.41
C LYS A 33 15.41 -15.05 -6.04
N TRP A 34 15.61 -16.34 -5.84
CA TRP A 34 14.81 -17.38 -6.47
C TRP A 34 13.42 -17.48 -5.87
N VAL A 35 13.30 -17.36 -4.55
CA VAL A 35 12.01 -17.32 -3.86
C VAL A 35 11.19 -16.11 -4.33
N GLY A 36 11.81 -14.94 -4.42
CA GLY A 36 11.14 -13.75 -4.97
C GLY A 36 10.71 -13.93 -6.42
N ALA A 37 11.55 -14.56 -7.27
CA ALA A 37 11.21 -14.86 -8.66
C ALA A 37 10.02 -15.83 -8.77
N VAL A 38 9.97 -16.86 -7.91
CA VAL A 38 8.84 -17.79 -7.89
C VAL A 38 7.55 -17.07 -7.51
N ILE A 39 7.57 -16.27 -6.44
CA ILE A 39 6.36 -15.60 -5.92
C ILE A 39 5.84 -14.54 -6.91
N PHE A 40 6.72 -13.71 -7.49
CA PHE A 40 6.29 -12.54 -8.28
C PHE A 40 6.34 -12.76 -9.81
N ILE A 41 6.96 -13.82 -10.30
CA ILE A 41 7.05 -14.12 -11.74
C ILE A 41 6.43 -15.48 -12.05
N ALA A 42 7.01 -16.58 -11.58
CA ALA A 42 6.60 -17.92 -11.99
C ALA A 42 5.14 -18.23 -11.57
N LEU A 43 4.81 -17.99 -10.31
CA LEU A 43 3.46 -18.23 -9.79
C LEU A 43 2.40 -17.39 -10.52
N PRO A 44 2.53 -16.05 -10.67
CA PRO A 44 1.56 -15.27 -11.43
C PRO A 44 1.41 -15.68 -12.88
N VAL A 45 2.49 -16.10 -13.56
CA VAL A 45 2.41 -16.63 -14.95
C VAL A 45 1.55 -17.90 -14.99
N ILE A 46 1.81 -18.86 -14.10
CA ILE A 46 1.02 -20.10 -14.01
C ILE A 46 -0.45 -19.77 -13.70
N LEU A 47 -0.70 -18.89 -12.72
CA LEU A 47 -2.06 -18.51 -12.34
C LEU A 47 -2.78 -17.77 -13.47
N THR A 48 -2.11 -16.89 -14.20
CA THR A 48 -2.67 -16.19 -15.37
C THR A 48 -3.14 -17.14 -16.46
N VAL A 49 -2.37 -18.22 -16.72
CA VAL A 49 -2.70 -19.15 -17.79
C VAL A 49 -3.75 -20.18 -17.37
N PHE A 50 -3.67 -20.69 -16.14
CA PHE A 50 -4.44 -21.87 -15.76
C PHE A 50 -5.55 -21.61 -14.72
N VAL A 51 -5.50 -20.51 -13.96
CA VAL A 51 -6.41 -20.30 -12.83
C VAL A 51 -7.28 -19.05 -13.01
N TRP A 52 -6.68 -17.89 -13.24
CA TRP A 52 -7.39 -16.63 -13.27
C TRP A 52 -8.45 -16.50 -14.37
N PRO A 53 -8.33 -17.14 -15.55
CA PRO A 53 -9.43 -17.16 -16.52
C PRO A 53 -10.72 -17.82 -15.99
N HIS A 54 -10.60 -18.66 -14.95
CA HIS A 54 -11.73 -19.38 -14.35
C HIS A 54 -12.19 -18.77 -13.00
N THR A 55 -11.34 -18.01 -12.33
CA THR A 55 -11.64 -17.46 -11.00
C THR A 55 -11.92 -15.96 -11.03
N ALA A 56 -11.20 -15.20 -11.84
CA ALA A 56 -11.38 -13.76 -12.01
C ALA A 56 -12.40 -13.48 -13.12
N VAL A 57 -13.64 -13.93 -12.91
CA VAL A 57 -14.74 -13.82 -13.87
C VAL A 57 -15.68 -12.68 -13.52
N GLU A 58 -16.52 -12.27 -14.46
CA GLU A 58 -17.53 -11.23 -14.28
C GLU A 58 -18.40 -11.50 -13.05
N GLY A 59 -18.74 -10.45 -12.30
CA GLY A 59 -19.51 -10.55 -11.05
C GLY A 59 -18.66 -10.80 -9.78
N THR A 60 -17.39 -11.17 -9.90
CA THR A 60 -16.52 -11.43 -8.74
C THR A 60 -15.76 -10.21 -8.23
N GLY A 61 -15.87 -9.05 -8.87
CA GLY A 61 -15.00 -7.89 -8.64
C GLY A 61 -13.56 -8.09 -9.16
N ALA A 62 -13.07 -9.32 -9.20
CA ALA A 62 -11.79 -9.67 -9.81
C ALA A 62 -11.85 -9.75 -11.34
N GLY A 63 -13.03 -9.92 -11.92
CA GLY A 63 -13.25 -10.06 -13.37
C GLY A 63 -13.26 -8.76 -14.15
N THR A 64 -13.15 -7.60 -13.50
CA THR A 64 -13.13 -6.31 -14.19
C THR A 64 -11.78 -6.07 -14.86
N TRP A 65 -11.77 -5.39 -16.03
CA TRP A 65 -10.52 -5.01 -16.70
C TRP A 65 -9.61 -4.18 -15.79
N PHE A 66 -10.21 -3.33 -14.95
CA PHE A 66 -9.48 -2.50 -14.00
C PHE A 66 -8.72 -3.35 -12.97
N GLN A 67 -9.34 -4.41 -12.42
CA GLN A 67 -8.69 -5.31 -11.48
C GLN A 67 -7.53 -6.07 -12.12
N TRP A 68 -7.65 -6.49 -13.38
CA TRP A 68 -6.57 -7.12 -14.14
C TRP A 68 -5.39 -6.15 -14.32
N VAL A 69 -5.65 -4.93 -14.78
CA VAL A 69 -4.61 -3.89 -14.92
C VAL A 69 -3.94 -3.58 -13.58
N LYS A 70 -4.73 -3.44 -12.51
CA LYS A 70 -4.22 -3.20 -11.15
C LYS A 70 -3.31 -4.33 -10.68
N THR A 71 -3.70 -5.56 -10.91
CA THR A 71 -2.92 -6.75 -10.54
C THR A 71 -1.58 -6.78 -11.25
N TYR A 72 -1.56 -6.61 -12.58
CA TYR A 72 -0.30 -6.60 -13.32
C TYR A 72 0.58 -5.39 -13.02
N SER A 73 0.01 -4.22 -12.75
CA SER A 73 0.78 -3.05 -12.33
C SER A 73 1.47 -3.28 -10.98
N CYS A 74 0.77 -3.91 -10.02
CA CYS A 74 1.36 -4.28 -8.73
C CYS A 74 2.47 -5.33 -8.87
N LEU A 75 2.24 -6.35 -9.71
CA LEU A 75 3.26 -7.36 -10.01
C LEU A 75 4.47 -6.75 -10.71
N ALA A 76 4.27 -5.88 -11.69
CA ALA A 76 5.36 -5.16 -12.35
C ALA A 76 6.18 -4.31 -11.36
N GLY A 77 5.52 -3.64 -10.42
CA GLY A 77 6.19 -2.92 -9.33
C GLY A 77 6.99 -3.84 -8.42
N ALA A 78 6.45 -5.01 -8.06
CA ALA A 78 7.16 -6.00 -7.25
C ALA A 78 8.36 -6.61 -8.00
N ILE A 79 8.22 -6.90 -9.29
CA ILE A 79 9.31 -7.38 -10.16
C ILE A 79 10.39 -6.31 -10.31
N LEU A 80 10.02 -5.04 -10.54
CA LEU A 80 10.98 -3.94 -10.60
C LEU A 80 11.78 -3.82 -9.29
N GLY A 81 11.09 -3.85 -8.14
CA GLY A 81 11.75 -3.85 -6.84
C GLY A 81 12.69 -5.04 -6.65
N TRP A 82 12.28 -6.22 -7.10
CA TRP A 82 13.11 -7.43 -7.10
C TRP A 82 14.34 -7.28 -8.00
N LEU A 83 14.19 -6.74 -9.22
CA LEU A 83 15.31 -6.46 -10.13
C LEU A 83 16.31 -5.47 -9.51
N ILE A 84 15.84 -4.37 -8.92
CA ILE A 84 16.68 -3.37 -8.27
C ILE A 84 17.49 -4.01 -7.13
N VAL A 85 16.86 -4.85 -6.32
CA VAL A 85 17.50 -5.45 -5.14
C VAL A 85 18.58 -6.46 -5.54
N TYR A 86 18.34 -7.28 -6.57
CA TYR A 86 19.22 -8.42 -6.85
C TYR A 86 20.16 -8.23 -8.04
N PHE A 87 19.92 -7.25 -8.92
CA PHE A 87 20.73 -7.07 -10.13
C PHE A 87 21.38 -5.68 -10.17
N PRO A 88 22.71 -5.59 -10.10
CA PRO A 88 23.44 -4.32 -10.10
C PRO A 88 23.11 -3.40 -11.30
N ALA A 89 22.79 -3.99 -12.47
CA ALA A 89 22.41 -3.21 -13.64
C ALA A 89 21.17 -2.32 -13.43
N PHE A 90 20.27 -2.71 -12.51
CA PHE A 90 19.06 -1.97 -12.15
C PHE A 90 19.27 -1.00 -10.96
N GLN A 91 20.46 -0.91 -10.38
CA GLN A 91 20.78 -0.01 -9.25
C GLN A 91 21.22 1.40 -9.70
N LYS A 92 21.11 1.71 -10.99
CA LYS A 92 21.34 3.05 -11.49
C LYS A 92 20.33 4.03 -10.89
N LYS A 93 20.77 5.25 -10.54
CA LYS A 93 19.91 6.26 -9.89
C LYS A 93 18.58 6.52 -10.61
N CYS A 94 18.60 6.60 -11.95
CA CYS A 94 17.38 6.78 -12.74
C CYS A 94 16.36 5.64 -12.55
N ILE A 95 16.83 4.39 -12.39
CA ILE A 95 15.95 3.22 -12.20
C ILE A 95 15.45 3.13 -10.75
N VAL A 96 16.35 3.39 -9.79
CA VAL A 96 16.01 3.34 -8.36
C VAL A 96 14.98 4.40 -7.96
N CYS A 97 14.88 5.50 -8.72
CA CYS A 97 13.87 6.55 -8.52
C CYS A 97 12.51 6.24 -9.15
N ILE A 98 12.37 5.16 -9.95
CA ILE A 98 11.07 4.80 -10.57
C ILE A 98 10.02 4.37 -9.55
N PRO A 99 10.30 3.50 -8.54
CA PRO A 99 9.30 3.10 -7.55
C PRO A 99 8.60 4.25 -6.83
N PRO A 100 9.28 5.31 -6.34
CA PRO A 100 8.62 6.50 -5.78
C PRO A 100 7.67 7.20 -6.76
N ILE A 101 8.02 7.27 -8.04
CA ILE A 101 7.17 7.89 -9.05
C ILE A 101 5.91 7.04 -9.26
N ILE A 102 6.06 5.73 -9.41
CA ILE A 102 4.91 4.81 -9.51
C ILE A 102 4.04 4.93 -8.25
N PHE A 103 4.65 5.06 -7.08
CA PHE A 103 3.93 5.21 -5.81
C PHE A 103 3.08 6.48 -5.80
N ALA A 104 3.66 7.62 -6.24
CA ALA A 104 2.92 8.88 -6.39
C ALA A 104 1.76 8.77 -7.37
N ILE A 105 1.97 8.16 -8.54
CA ILE A 105 0.93 7.94 -9.55
C ILE A 105 -0.22 7.11 -8.99
N ASN A 106 0.07 6.02 -8.27
CA ASN A 106 -0.96 5.18 -7.64
C ASN A 106 -1.76 5.93 -6.56
N ILE A 107 -1.12 6.82 -5.80
CA ILE A 107 -1.83 7.68 -4.84
C ILE A 107 -2.78 8.64 -5.59
N LEU A 108 -2.27 9.32 -6.61
CA LEU A 108 -3.08 10.29 -7.38
C LEU A 108 -4.24 9.62 -8.12
N GLU A 109 -4.04 8.43 -8.67
CA GLU A 109 -5.12 7.61 -9.25
C GLU A 109 -6.25 7.36 -8.23
N ALA A 110 -5.89 6.95 -7.02
CA ALA A 110 -6.86 6.71 -5.96
C ALA A 110 -7.55 8.01 -5.49
N CYS A 111 -6.85 9.15 -5.49
CA CYS A 111 -7.46 10.46 -5.21
C CYS A 111 -8.49 10.85 -6.27
N ILE A 112 -8.18 10.63 -7.56
CA ILE A 112 -9.15 10.87 -8.65
C ILE A 112 -10.38 9.98 -8.46
N ARG A 113 -10.18 8.72 -8.10
CA ARG A 113 -11.28 7.79 -7.83
C ARG A 113 -12.12 8.24 -6.63
N ASP A 114 -11.51 8.74 -5.54
CA ASP A 114 -12.25 9.33 -4.42
C ASP A 114 -13.18 10.45 -4.88
N PHE A 115 -12.68 11.41 -5.67
CA PHE A 115 -13.53 12.50 -6.19
C PHE A 115 -14.66 12.00 -7.09
N GLN A 116 -14.41 11.00 -7.94
CA GLN A 116 -15.42 10.39 -8.80
C GLN A 116 -16.53 9.70 -7.99
N LEU A 117 -16.19 9.11 -6.85
CA LEU A 117 -17.10 8.34 -6.01
C LEU A 117 -17.87 9.18 -4.99
N THR A 118 -17.66 10.49 -4.90
CA THR A 118 -18.24 11.37 -3.88
C THR A 118 -19.79 11.28 -3.78
N GLY A 119 -20.48 11.07 -4.89
CA GLY A 119 -21.95 10.94 -4.92
C GLY A 119 -22.45 9.53 -5.16
N VAL A 120 -21.58 8.52 -5.10
CA VAL A 120 -21.91 7.16 -5.54
C VAL A 120 -22.08 6.25 -4.33
N ASN A 121 -23.22 5.55 -4.24
CA ASN A 121 -23.50 4.58 -3.20
C ASN A 121 -24.01 3.28 -3.83
N GLY A 122 -23.42 2.15 -3.43
CA GLY A 122 -23.79 0.82 -3.92
C GLY A 122 -22.60 0.08 -4.55
N ILE A 123 -22.90 -0.95 -5.33
CA ILE A 123 -21.89 -1.80 -5.96
C ILE A 123 -21.38 -1.16 -7.25
N VAL A 124 -20.11 -0.85 -7.31
CA VAL A 124 -19.40 -0.35 -8.50
C VAL A 124 -18.22 -1.26 -8.78
N ASP A 125 -18.15 -1.80 -9.98
CA ASP A 125 -17.09 -2.73 -10.40
C ASP A 125 -16.93 -3.93 -9.45
N GLY A 126 -18.04 -4.39 -8.82
CA GLY A 126 -18.05 -5.50 -7.88
C GLY A 126 -17.54 -5.18 -6.46
N TYR A 127 -17.42 -3.89 -6.11
CA TYR A 127 -17.04 -3.40 -4.78
C TYR A 127 -18.14 -2.52 -4.20
N MET A 128 -18.37 -2.65 -2.89
CA MET A 128 -19.30 -1.78 -2.19
C MET A 128 -18.66 -0.41 -1.95
N VAL A 129 -19.28 0.63 -2.53
CA VAL A 129 -18.87 2.03 -2.40
C VAL A 129 -19.86 2.75 -1.49
N VAL A 130 -19.34 3.56 -0.58
CA VAL A 130 -20.11 4.46 0.29
C VAL A 130 -19.56 5.87 0.08
N GLY A 131 -20.15 6.56 -0.89
CA GLY A 131 -19.73 7.91 -1.31
C GLY A 131 -20.34 9.01 -0.46
N GLY A 132 -19.57 10.08 -0.26
CA GLY A 132 -19.98 11.24 0.51
C GLY A 132 -18.89 12.32 0.56
N PRO A 133 -19.10 13.41 1.33
CA PRO A 133 -18.12 14.49 1.45
C PRO A 133 -16.76 14.02 2.01
N TRP A 134 -16.72 12.91 2.71
CA TRP A 134 -15.50 12.27 3.19
C TRP A 134 -14.55 11.85 2.08
N ASN A 135 -15.04 11.49 0.89
CA ASN A 135 -14.20 11.19 -0.27
C ASN A 135 -13.42 12.43 -0.72
N VAL A 136 -14.05 13.63 -0.73
CA VAL A 136 -13.33 14.87 -1.05
C VAL A 136 -12.19 15.13 -0.06
N MET A 137 -12.47 14.99 1.24
CA MET A 137 -11.46 15.18 2.28
C MET A 137 -10.31 14.18 2.12
N ASN A 138 -10.64 12.92 1.84
CA ASN A 138 -9.66 11.88 1.65
C ASN A 138 -8.84 12.08 0.36
N GLY A 139 -9.47 12.48 -0.75
CA GLY A 139 -8.77 12.84 -1.98
C GLY A 139 -7.74 13.95 -1.77
N ILE A 140 -8.10 15.01 -1.00
CA ILE A 140 -7.18 16.09 -0.63
C ILE A 140 -6.04 15.54 0.26
N ALA A 141 -6.36 14.69 1.25
CA ALA A 141 -5.33 14.05 2.11
C ALA A 141 -4.31 13.26 1.29
N GLY A 142 -4.78 12.49 0.28
CA GLY A 142 -3.90 11.75 -0.61
C GLY A 142 -3.02 12.64 -1.49
N ILE A 143 -3.55 13.73 -2.02
CA ILE A 143 -2.76 14.72 -2.77
C ILE A 143 -1.64 15.29 -1.90
N LEU A 144 -1.95 15.69 -0.65
CA LEU A 144 -0.94 16.17 0.30
C LEU A 144 0.12 15.11 0.58
N ASN A 145 -0.29 13.85 0.75
CA ASN A 145 0.64 12.73 0.95
C ASN A 145 1.55 12.51 -0.26
N ALA A 146 1.00 12.56 -1.48
CA ALA A 146 1.75 12.42 -2.72
C ALA A 146 2.78 13.56 -2.92
N ILE A 147 2.41 14.80 -2.63
CA ILE A 147 3.30 15.96 -2.68
C ILE A 147 4.46 15.80 -1.67
N CYS A 148 4.20 15.09 -0.54
CA CYS A 148 5.22 14.83 0.47
C CYS A 148 6.19 13.69 0.11
N ILE A 149 6.09 13.09 -1.07
CA ILE A 149 7.09 12.14 -1.57
C ILE A 149 8.37 12.90 -1.93
N CYS A 150 9.49 12.53 -1.28
CA CYS A 150 10.76 13.22 -1.41
C CYS A 150 11.94 12.27 -1.15
N GLY A 151 13.19 12.78 -1.26
CA GLY A 151 14.39 12.02 -0.85
C GLY A 151 14.78 10.90 -1.82
N PHE A 152 14.53 11.09 -3.12
CA PHE A 152 14.88 10.10 -4.15
C PHE A 152 16.37 9.77 -4.20
N PHE A 153 17.24 10.74 -3.85
CA PHE A 153 18.68 10.60 -3.90
C PHE A 153 19.25 9.73 -2.79
N GLY A 154 18.55 9.66 -1.64
CA GLY A 154 18.93 8.84 -0.49
C GLY A 154 18.57 7.36 -0.62
N ILE A 155 17.86 6.98 -1.68
CA ILE A 155 17.46 5.59 -1.87
C ILE A 155 18.67 4.70 -2.17
N ILE A 156 18.81 3.61 -1.43
CA ILE A 156 19.91 2.65 -1.51
C ILE A 156 19.40 1.20 -1.47
N VAL A 157 20.25 0.28 -1.94
CA VAL A 157 20.06 -1.15 -1.67
C VAL A 157 20.98 -1.53 -0.52
N SER A 158 20.41 -2.16 0.54
CA SER A 158 21.18 -2.54 1.72
C SER A 158 22.28 -3.56 1.41
N ARG A 159 23.39 -3.50 2.17
CA ARG A 159 24.60 -4.33 1.94
C ARG A 159 24.60 -5.67 2.69
N GLY A 160 23.57 -5.93 3.52
CA GLY A 160 23.47 -7.16 4.33
C GLY A 160 23.22 -8.44 3.52
N LYS A 161 23.17 -9.58 4.21
CA LYS A 161 22.81 -10.88 3.61
C LYS A 161 21.41 -10.84 2.97
N LYS A 162 20.44 -10.18 3.62
CA LYS A 162 19.14 -9.85 3.06
C LYS A 162 19.26 -8.47 2.43
N LYS A 163 19.13 -8.41 1.12
CA LYS A 163 19.16 -7.15 0.37
C LYS A 163 17.78 -6.52 0.35
N ASP A 164 17.69 -5.26 0.70
CA ASP A 164 16.45 -4.50 0.75
C ASP A 164 16.59 -3.17 0.01
N TYR A 165 15.50 -2.76 -0.63
CA TYR A 165 15.32 -1.42 -1.15
C TYR A 165 14.98 -0.49 0.02
N VAL A 166 15.87 0.40 0.37
CA VAL A 166 15.75 1.28 1.52
C VAL A 166 15.61 2.72 1.07
N TRP A 167 14.58 3.38 1.57
CA TRP A 167 14.27 4.77 1.32
C TRP A 167 14.26 5.56 2.65
N PRO A 168 15.40 6.18 3.04
CA PRO A 168 15.58 6.77 4.36
C PRO A 168 14.67 7.97 4.67
N ASP A 169 14.28 8.76 3.68
CA ASP A 169 13.37 9.90 3.84
C ASP A 169 11.90 9.49 4.04
N GLN A 170 11.55 8.22 3.77
CA GLN A 170 10.21 7.67 4.02
C GLN A 170 10.05 7.35 5.51
N LEU A 171 9.91 8.40 6.33
CA LEU A 171 9.86 8.31 7.78
C LEU A 171 8.45 7.95 8.28
N TRP A 172 8.38 7.60 9.57
CA TRP A 172 7.17 7.10 10.23
C TRP A 172 5.94 8.01 10.05
N PHE A 173 6.11 9.32 10.08
CA PHE A 173 4.99 10.25 9.94
C PHE A 173 4.42 10.24 8.52
N TRP A 174 5.26 10.10 7.49
CA TRP A 174 4.78 9.91 6.12
C TRP A 174 4.05 8.56 5.97
N ILE A 175 4.62 7.49 6.54
CA ILE A 175 4.02 6.15 6.53
C ILE A 175 2.64 6.16 7.19
N ILE A 176 2.51 6.71 8.39
CA ILE A 176 1.22 6.79 9.10
C ILE A 176 0.23 7.67 8.33
N GLY A 177 0.68 8.79 7.74
CA GLY A 177 -0.16 9.64 6.89
C GLY A 177 -0.70 8.87 5.69
N TYR A 178 0.14 8.07 5.04
CA TYR A 178 -0.26 7.18 3.96
C TYR A 178 -1.24 6.10 4.42
N ASP A 179 -0.97 5.45 5.56
CA ASP A 179 -1.82 4.39 6.09
C ASP A 179 -3.22 4.92 6.45
N LEU A 180 -3.32 6.08 7.09
CA LEU A 180 -4.59 6.73 7.40
C LEU A 180 -5.38 7.08 6.15
N TRP A 181 -4.72 7.70 5.16
CA TRP A 181 -5.33 8.02 3.88
C TRP A 181 -5.81 6.77 3.13
N ASN A 182 -4.94 5.76 3.01
CA ASN A 182 -5.27 4.55 2.27
C ASN A 182 -6.34 3.69 2.96
N PHE A 183 -6.36 3.68 4.29
CA PHE A 183 -7.45 3.04 5.04
C PHE A 183 -8.77 3.76 4.79
N ALA A 184 -8.80 5.10 4.85
CA ALA A 184 -10.01 5.87 4.53
C ALA A 184 -10.47 5.60 3.09
N TYR A 185 -9.54 5.56 2.12
CA TYR A 185 -9.85 5.21 0.73
C TYR A 185 -10.51 3.84 0.61
N THR A 186 -9.94 2.80 1.22
CA THR A 186 -10.50 1.45 1.14
C THR A 186 -11.81 1.33 1.90
N TYR A 187 -11.95 2.03 3.03
CA TYR A 187 -13.18 2.05 3.81
C TYR A 187 -14.33 2.72 3.06
N ASN A 188 -14.05 3.74 2.25
CA ASN A 188 -15.03 4.47 1.44
C ASN A 188 -15.37 3.76 0.12
N SER A 189 -14.36 3.20 -0.55
CA SER A 189 -14.46 2.75 -1.95
C SER A 189 -14.47 1.22 -2.12
N VAL A 190 -14.14 0.46 -1.07
CA VAL A 190 -14.10 -1.01 -1.04
C VAL A 190 -14.59 -1.48 0.33
N SER A 191 -15.70 -0.92 0.77
CA SER A 191 -16.23 -1.02 2.13
C SER A 191 -16.44 -2.46 2.60
N ASP A 192 -16.94 -3.32 1.72
CA ASP A 192 -17.21 -4.75 1.95
C ASP A 192 -15.95 -5.60 2.20
N ARG A 193 -14.77 -5.11 1.84
CA ARG A 193 -13.48 -5.81 1.97
C ARG A 193 -12.43 -4.98 2.68
N SER A 194 -12.81 -3.84 3.24
CA SER A 194 -11.90 -2.84 3.83
C SER A 194 -11.07 -3.38 4.99
N MET A 195 -11.56 -4.37 5.73
CA MET A 195 -10.75 -5.04 6.76
C MET A 195 -9.52 -5.72 6.16
N TYR A 196 -9.70 -6.55 5.13
CA TYR A 196 -8.60 -7.32 4.53
C TYR A 196 -7.76 -6.49 3.56
N CYS A 197 -8.41 -5.80 2.60
CA CYS A 197 -7.74 -5.02 1.56
C CYS A 197 -7.26 -3.64 2.04
N GLY A 198 -7.75 -3.18 3.18
CA GLY A 198 -7.34 -1.95 3.86
C GLY A 198 -6.48 -2.24 5.09
N LEU A 199 -7.12 -2.39 6.25
CA LEU A 199 -6.44 -2.44 7.55
C LEU A 199 -5.38 -3.55 7.64
N VAL A 200 -5.73 -4.79 7.29
CA VAL A 200 -4.80 -5.93 7.36
C VAL A 200 -3.65 -5.77 6.37
N LEU A 201 -3.94 -5.34 5.16
CA LEU A 201 -2.91 -5.14 4.13
C LEU A 201 -1.94 -4.01 4.50
N LEU A 202 -2.42 -2.92 5.09
CA LEU A 202 -1.57 -1.85 5.61
C LEU A 202 -0.74 -2.31 6.81
N ALA A 203 -1.34 -2.98 7.76
CA ALA A 203 -0.61 -3.57 8.89
C ALA A 203 0.49 -4.53 8.42
N ALA A 204 0.22 -5.33 7.38
CA ALA A 204 1.18 -6.30 6.83
C ALA A 204 2.42 -5.65 6.20
N CYS A 205 2.38 -4.38 5.79
CA CYS A 205 3.58 -3.67 5.31
C CYS A 205 4.18 -2.75 6.38
N THR A 206 3.36 -2.17 7.25
CA THR A 206 3.80 -1.21 8.27
C THR A 206 4.50 -1.90 9.44
N ILE A 207 3.98 -3.04 9.91
CA ILE A 207 4.65 -3.83 10.96
C ILE A 207 6.08 -4.21 10.56
N PRO A 208 6.34 -4.84 9.39
CA PRO A 208 7.71 -5.12 8.97
C PRO A 208 8.58 -3.87 8.79
N ALA A 209 8.01 -2.76 8.31
CA ALA A 209 8.74 -1.51 8.12
C ALA A 209 9.21 -0.89 9.44
N PHE A 210 8.50 -1.10 10.53
CA PHE A 210 8.86 -0.56 11.83
C PHE A 210 9.72 -1.51 12.68
N PHE A 211 9.46 -2.82 12.58
CA PHE A 211 10.03 -3.81 13.49
C PHE A 211 11.05 -4.76 12.85
N ILE A 212 11.01 -4.96 11.52
CA ILE A 212 11.89 -5.92 10.83
C ILE A 212 12.98 -5.19 10.03
N LYS A 213 12.62 -4.28 9.11
CA LYS A 213 13.58 -3.50 8.31
C LYS A 213 13.08 -2.07 8.11
N ARG A 214 13.64 -1.16 8.90
CA ARG A 214 13.35 0.27 8.79
C ARG A 214 13.80 0.84 7.45
N GLY A 215 13.02 1.78 6.93
CA GLY A 215 13.24 2.39 5.62
C GLY A 215 12.83 1.54 4.41
N ALA A 216 12.37 0.31 4.61
CA ALA A 216 11.95 -0.59 3.53
C ALA A 216 10.41 -0.61 3.33
N TYR A 217 9.68 0.41 3.79
CA TYR A 217 8.22 0.46 3.69
C TYR A 217 7.72 0.29 2.26
N ALA A 218 8.26 1.02 1.30
CA ALA A 218 7.86 0.92 -0.11
C ALA A 218 8.01 -0.51 -0.65
N GLN A 219 9.10 -1.20 -0.27
CA GLN A 219 9.33 -2.60 -0.63
C GLN A 219 8.28 -3.52 0.02
N HIS A 220 8.04 -3.36 1.32
CA HIS A 220 7.04 -4.16 2.01
C HIS A 220 5.65 -3.91 1.42
N ARG A 221 5.30 -2.65 1.14
CA ARG A 221 4.00 -2.27 0.57
C ARG A 221 3.76 -2.90 -0.80
N VAL A 222 4.70 -2.80 -1.74
CA VAL A 222 4.51 -3.36 -3.08
C VAL A 222 4.44 -4.88 -3.07
N ARG A 223 5.23 -5.54 -2.22
CA ARG A 223 5.23 -7.01 -2.10
C ARG A 223 3.95 -7.56 -1.47
N THR A 224 3.51 -6.99 -0.35
CA THR A 224 2.26 -7.40 0.29
C THR A 224 1.06 -7.09 -0.58
N LEU A 225 1.05 -5.96 -1.30
CA LEU A 225 0.01 -5.62 -2.25
C LEU A 225 -0.02 -6.62 -3.43
N ALA A 226 1.13 -6.97 -4.00
CA ALA A 226 1.19 -7.96 -5.08
C ALA A 226 0.66 -9.33 -4.62
N VAL A 227 1.04 -9.78 -3.42
CA VAL A 227 0.50 -11.03 -2.84
C VAL A 227 -1.02 -10.93 -2.62
N ASN A 228 -1.51 -9.81 -2.08
CA ASN A 228 -2.95 -9.57 -1.92
C ASN A 228 -3.69 -9.60 -3.28
N MET A 229 -3.12 -9.04 -4.35
CA MET A 229 -3.70 -9.11 -5.69
C MET A 229 -3.73 -10.54 -6.22
N ILE A 230 -2.66 -11.32 -6.00
CA ILE A 230 -2.64 -12.75 -6.34
C ILE A 230 -3.80 -13.48 -5.64
N VAL A 231 -3.99 -13.25 -4.35
CA VAL A 231 -5.10 -13.86 -3.59
C VAL A 231 -6.45 -13.41 -4.14
N THR A 232 -6.64 -12.10 -4.37
CA THR A 232 -7.88 -11.54 -4.89
C THR A 232 -8.28 -12.14 -6.24
N MET A 233 -7.31 -12.36 -7.13
CA MET A 233 -7.56 -12.96 -8.45
C MET A 233 -7.80 -14.48 -8.36
N THR A 234 -7.15 -15.14 -7.40
CA THR A 234 -7.20 -16.61 -7.28
C THR A 234 -8.43 -17.09 -6.50
N ILE A 235 -8.79 -16.37 -5.44
CA ILE A 235 -9.92 -16.71 -4.55
C ILE A 235 -10.75 -15.45 -4.26
N PRO A 236 -11.41 -14.86 -5.27
CA PRO A 236 -12.10 -13.57 -5.13
C PRO A 236 -13.23 -13.58 -4.10
N TRP A 237 -13.82 -14.74 -3.86
CA TRP A 237 -14.91 -14.92 -2.89
C TRP A 237 -14.42 -15.05 -1.44
N PHE A 238 -13.11 -15.20 -1.18
CA PHE A 238 -12.58 -15.39 0.18
C PHE A 238 -13.00 -14.25 1.13
N PHE A 239 -12.88 -13.01 0.69
CA PHE A 239 -13.16 -11.85 1.52
C PHE A 239 -14.65 -11.65 1.84
N LEU A 240 -15.53 -12.25 1.04
CA LEU A 240 -16.99 -12.16 1.16
C LEU A 240 -17.63 -13.45 1.68
N HIS A 241 -16.83 -14.47 1.94
CA HIS A 241 -17.35 -15.75 2.43
C HIS A 241 -17.97 -15.58 3.83
N PRO A 242 -19.20 -16.08 4.08
CA PRO A 242 -19.94 -15.86 5.34
C PRO A 242 -19.17 -16.20 6.62
N ALA A 243 -18.24 -17.18 6.57
CA ALA A 243 -17.43 -17.55 7.71
C ALA A 243 -16.29 -16.55 8.01
N PHE A 244 -15.84 -15.75 7.03
CA PHE A 244 -14.64 -14.92 7.13
C PHE A 244 -14.91 -13.43 6.95
N VAL A 245 -16.07 -13.09 6.35
CA VAL A 245 -16.41 -11.68 6.06
C VAL A 245 -16.43 -10.84 7.33
N VAL A 246 -15.92 -9.62 7.19
CA VAL A 246 -16.00 -8.58 8.22
C VAL A 246 -16.79 -7.42 7.64
N HIS A 247 -18.00 -7.27 8.14
CA HIS A 247 -18.90 -6.22 7.66
C HIS A 247 -18.50 -4.85 8.20
N SER A 248 -18.36 -3.90 7.29
CA SER A 248 -18.27 -2.48 7.62
C SER A 248 -19.65 -1.99 8.08
N THR A 249 -19.68 -1.11 9.08
CA THR A 249 -20.94 -0.52 9.57
C THR A 249 -21.58 0.43 8.55
N ASN A 250 -20.82 0.88 7.56
CA ASN A 250 -21.20 1.92 6.61
C ASN A 250 -21.77 3.18 7.30
N ASN A 251 -21.33 3.44 8.53
CA ASN A 251 -21.76 4.58 9.31
C ASN A 251 -21.13 5.86 8.76
N PRO A 252 -21.94 6.86 8.33
CA PRO A 252 -21.44 8.15 7.82
C PRO A 252 -20.47 8.85 8.78
N ALA A 253 -20.69 8.72 10.10
CA ALA A 253 -19.77 9.27 11.10
C ALA A 253 -18.41 8.57 11.09
N ALA A 254 -18.35 7.27 10.82
CA ALA A 254 -17.08 6.53 10.73
C ALA A 254 -16.29 6.95 9.48
N HIS A 255 -16.95 7.04 8.32
CA HIS A 255 -16.37 7.54 7.07
C HIS A 255 -15.82 8.96 7.23
N MET A 256 -16.61 9.85 7.81
CA MET A 256 -16.21 11.23 8.07
C MET A 256 -15.01 11.30 9.02
N THR A 257 -15.06 10.56 10.14
CA THR A 257 -14.01 10.58 11.15
C THR A 257 -12.66 10.17 10.59
N ILE A 258 -12.59 9.03 9.89
CA ILE A 258 -11.31 8.57 9.35
C ILE A 258 -10.76 9.49 8.26
N SER A 259 -11.63 10.05 7.41
CA SER A 259 -11.21 10.97 6.35
C SER A 259 -10.74 12.31 6.91
N VAL A 260 -11.38 12.83 7.96
CA VAL A 260 -10.94 14.04 8.68
C VAL A 260 -9.60 13.81 9.36
N ILE A 261 -9.42 12.67 10.05
CA ILE A 261 -8.13 12.30 10.69
C ILE A 261 -7.03 12.20 9.62
N ALA A 262 -7.31 11.53 8.50
CA ALA A 262 -6.36 11.41 7.39
C ALA A 262 -5.97 12.79 6.83
N LEU A 263 -6.94 13.69 6.63
CA LEU A 263 -6.70 15.04 6.12
C LEU A 263 -5.85 15.87 7.10
N ILE A 264 -6.23 15.92 8.38
CA ILE A 264 -5.50 16.68 9.39
C ILE A 264 -4.06 16.18 9.52
N PHE A 265 -3.88 14.86 9.58
CA PHE A 265 -2.56 14.27 9.73
C PHE A 265 -1.66 14.58 8.52
N ASN A 266 -2.16 14.39 7.30
CA ASN A 266 -1.41 14.69 6.07
C ASN A 266 -1.16 16.19 5.91
N ALA A 267 -2.06 17.08 6.35
CA ALA A 267 -1.81 18.51 6.40
C ALA A 267 -0.65 18.85 7.36
N CYS A 268 -0.59 18.23 8.54
CA CYS A 268 0.53 18.40 9.47
C CYS A 268 1.86 17.91 8.87
N VAL A 269 1.86 16.77 8.17
CA VAL A 269 3.04 16.26 7.46
C VAL A 269 3.49 17.24 6.38
N PHE A 270 2.57 17.76 5.60
CA PHE A 270 2.84 18.74 4.55
C PHE A 270 3.43 20.04 5.12
N ILE A 271 2.84 20.57 6.20
CA ILE A 271 3.36 21.78 6.88
C ILE A 271 4.79 21.53 7.41
N TYR A 272 5.03 20.36 8.02
CA TYR A 272 6.37 20.01 8.49
C TYR A 272 7.39 19.89 7.35
N GLN A 273 6.98 19.31 6.22
CA GLN A 273 7.85 19.24 5.03
C GLN A 273 8.10 20.62 4.44
N ALA A 274 7.07 21.48 4.30
CA ALA A 274 7.20 22.85 3.84
C ALA A 274 8.15 23.65 4.74
N TYR A 275 8.03 23.53 6.07
CA TYR A 275 8.98 24.12 7.00
C TYR A 275 10.41 23.60 6.78
N THR A 276 10.59 22.31 6.49
CA THR A 276 11.90 21.73 6.24
C THR A 276 12.51 22.25 4.93
N ILE A 277 11.70 22.44 3.89
CA ILE A 277 12.14 22.99 2.60
C ILE A 277 12.49 24.48 2.73
N PHE A 278 11.54 25.29 3.20
CA PHE A 278 11.67 26.75 3.19
C PHE A 278 12.45 27.27 4.41
N GLY A 279 12.15 26.77 5.62
CA GLY A 279 12.79 27.20 6.87
C GLY A 279 14.23 26.72 6.98
N LYS A 280 14.50 25.46 6.62
CA LYS A 280 15.86 24.89 6.62
C LYS A 280 16.59 25.03 5.28
N LYS A 281 15.95 25.66 4.27
CA LYS A 281 16.50 25.90 2.92
C LYS A 281 16.99 24.62 2.23
N ARG A 282 16.22 23.52 2.36
CA ARG A 282 16.56 22.24 1.75
C ARG A 282 15.82 22.03 0.44
N ASN A 283 16.54 21.58 -0.59
CA ASN A 283 15.97 21.33 -1.90
C ASN A 283 15.59 19.83 -2.03
N PRO A 284 14.29 19.47 -2.09
CA PRO A 284 13.84 18.08 -2.17
C PRO A 284 14.29 17.34 -3.44
N PHE A 285 14.69 18.09 -4.49
CA PHE A 285 15.15 17.54 -5.77
C PHE A 285 16.66 17.31 -5.83
N LYS A 286 17.42 17.78 -4.83
CA LYS A 286 18.90 17.73 -4.85
C LYS A 286 19.49 17.03 -3.63
N GLN A 287 18.72 16.89 -2.55
CA GLN A 287 19.23 16.35 -1.29
C GLN A 287 18.11 15.68 -0.46
N GLU A 288 18.50 14.90 0.52
CA GLU A 288 17.59 14.32 1.51
C GLU A 288 17.07 15.43 2.43
N LEU A 289 15.74 15.43 2.65
CA LEU A 289 15.12 16.48 3.47
C LEU A 289 15.36 16.28 4.97
N TYR A 290 15.36 15.03 5.42
CA TYR A 290 15.33 14.70 6.85
C TYR A 290 16.66 14.19 7.39
N ILE A 291 17.79 14.49 6.74
CA ILE A 291 19.13 14.03 7.12
C ILE A 291 19.52 14.38 8.57
N ASP A 292 18.97 15.47 9.15
CA ASP A 292 19.22 15.84 10.56
C ASP A 292 18.35 15.02 11.53
N ASN A 293 17.35 14.31 11.04
CA ASN A 293 16.47 13.53 11.89
C ASN A 293 17.22 12.28 12.37
N PRO A 294 17.26 12.01 13.69
CA PRO A 294 17.94 10.82 14.23
C PRO A 294 17.44 9.51 13.63
N ARG A 295 16.16 9.45 13.26
CA ARG A 295 15.56 8.25 12.64
C ARG A 295 16.05 8.05 11.21
N PHE A 296 16.24 9.13 10.42
CA PHE A 296 16.87 9.06 9.11
C PHE A 296 18.30 8.48 9.23
N ARG A 297 19.10 9.04 10.13
CA ARG A 297 20.48 8.60 10.35
C ARG A 297 20.53 7.13 10.77
N ARG A 298 19.63 6.71 11.64
CA ARG A 298 19.53 5.32 12.07
C ARG A 298 19.21 4.37 10.91
N VAL A 299 18.23 4.72 10.06
CA VAL A 299 17.89 3.93 8.87
C VAL A 299 19.09 3.81 7.94
N TYR A 300 19.81 4.90 7.71
CA TYR A 300 20.97 4.93 6.83
C TYR A 300 22.16 4.11 7.37
N LEU A 301 22.40 4.15 8.67
CA LEU A 301 23.49 3.41 9.32
C LEU A 301 23.20 1.90 9.44
N GLU A 302 21.92 1.52 9.57
CA GLU A 302 21.47 0.10 9.64
C GLU A 302 21.39 -0.54 8.23
N SER A 303 21.63 0.19 7.15
CA SER A 303 21.50 -0.27 5.76
C SER A 303 22.83 -0.47 5.07
#